data_f5f05625da1ff2e81de643a30ded4355
#
_entry.id   f5f05625da1ff2e81de643a30ded4355
#
_cell.length_a   1.000
_cell.length_b   1.000
_cell.length_c   1.000
_cell.angle_alpha   90.00
_cell.angle_beta   90.00
_cell.angle_gamma   90.00
#
_symmetry.space_group_name_H-M   'P 1'
#
loop_
_entity.id
_entity.type
_entity.pdbx_description
1 polymer ?
#
loop_
_entity_poly.entity_id
_entity_poly.type
_entity_poly.pdbx_seq_one_letter_code
_entity_poly.pdbx_strand_id
1 'polypeptide(L)'
;MRILGINCMNHDAAMAVVEIKDGIGRVLWAAHAERYSKVKNDHYLNWGIVNEAMTYGPFNKVVYYEKPWLKKSRQLYAGQWSDALSYTELPQWHLDHFNIKIDEYVKHHDSHAAAGYYTSPFREATILTVDAIGEWDTVSISTAEKVWIERKETIKYPHSIGILYSAFTHRCGLKPVSYTHLRAHETTNY
;
A
#
# COMPACT_ATOMS: atom_id res chain seq x y z
N MET A 1 11.02 -10.27 -17.10
CA MET A 1 10.46 -8.90 -16.95
C MET A 1 10.65 -8.48 -15.52
N ARG A 2 11.16 -7.25 -15.28
CA ARG A 2 11.32 -6.70 -13.91
C ARG A 2 10.37 -5.53 -13.70
N ILE A 3 9.71 -5.53 -12.56
CA ILE A 3 8.72 -4.51 -12.18
C ILE A 3 9.18 -3.88 -10.87
N LEU A 4 9.15 -2.55 -10.82
CA LEU A 4 9.36 -1.76 -9.62
C LEU A 4 8.00 -1.36 -9.05
N GLY A 5 7.67 -1.86 -7.86
CA GLY A 5 6.50 -1.43 -7.09
C GLY A 5 6.87 -0.34 -6.10
N ILE A 6 6.03 0.70 -6.02
CA ILE A 6 6.27 1.87 -5.16
C ILE A 6 5.04 2.17 -4.31
N ASN A 7 5.29 2.40 -3.02
CA ASN A 7 4.37 2.98 -2.05
C ASN A 7 5.04 4.20 -1.42
N CYS A 8 4.43 5.37 -1.46
CA CYS A 8 4.88 6.58 -0.76
C CYS A 8 3.75 7.60 -0.59
N MET A 9 4.02 8.73 0.08
CA MET A 9 3.11 9.85 0.27
C MET A 9 1.93 9.59 1.21
N ASN A 10 1.96 8.47 1.96
CA ASN A 10 0.98 8.20 3.01
C ASN A 10 1.73 7.87 4.31
N HIS A 11 1.89 6.63 4.68
CA HIS A 11 2.77 6.15 5.75
C HIS A 11 3.58 4.97 5.22
N ASP A 12 4.71 4.68 5.89
CA ASP A 12 5.53 3.51 5.59
C ASP A 12 5.94 3.42 4.11
N ALA A 13 6.55 4.48 3.59
CA ALA A 13 7.04 4.47 2.21
C ALA A 13 7.96 3.27 1.96
N ALA A 14 7.74 2.59 0.85
CA ALA A 14 8.40 1.33 0.53
C ALA A 14 8.60 1.14 -0.97
N MET A 15 9.58 0.33 -1.32
CA MET A 15 9.81 -0.11 -2.70
C MET A 15 10.02 -1.62 -2.73
N ALA A 16 9.61 -2.25 -3.82
CA ALA A 16 9.85 -3.68 -4.07
C ALA A 16 10.17 -3.93 -5.54
N VAL A 17 11.06 -4.88 -5.78
CA VAL A 17 11.41 -5.34 -7.13
C VAL A 17 10.93 -6.76 -7.30
N VAL A 18 10.09 -6.97 -8.31
CA VAL A 18 9.57 -8.29 -8.68
C VAL A 18 10.08 -8.66 -10.07
N GLU A 19 10.64 -9.85 -10.20
CA GLU A 19 10.98 -10.44 -11.48
C GLU A 19 9.91 -11.46 -11.88
N ILE A 20 9.44 -11.35 -13.12
CA ILE A 20 8.56 -12.37 -13.74
C ILE A 20 9.39 -13.11 -14.79
N LYS A 21 9.60 -14.41 -14.57
CA LYS A 21 10.29 -15.30 -15.47
C LYS A 21 9.47 -16.57 -15.63
N ASP A 22 9.22 -16.98 -16.88
CA ASP A 22 8.45 -18.18 -17.23
C ASP A 22 7.05 -18.22 -16.57
N GLY A 23 6.40 -17.05 -16.45
CA GLY A 23 5.09 -16.91 -15.80
C GLY A 23 5.13 -16.94 -14.26
N ILE A 24 6.30 -17.06 -13.64
CA ILE A 24 6.48 -17.11 -12.19
C ILE A 24 7.02 -15.76 -11.70
N GLY A 25 6.31 -15.15 -10.75
CA GLY A 25 6.75 -13.93 -10.05
C GLY A 25 7.65 -14.27 -8.86
N ARG A 26 8.78 -13.56 -8.74
CA ARG A 26 9.69 -13.67 -7.60
C ARG A 26 10.05 -12.28 -7.10
N VAL A 27 9.90 -12.06 -5.79
CA VAL A 27 10.43 -10.86 -5.14
C VAL A 27 11.95 -10.97 -5.08
N LEU A 28 12.64 -10.04 -5.75
CA LEU A 28 14.10 -9.95 -5.72
C LEU A 28 14.59 -9.13 -4.53
N TRP A 29 13.84 -8.09 -4.21
CA TRP A 29 14.16 -7.16 -3.14
C TRP A 29 12.91 -6.39 -2.70
N ALA A 30 12.84 -6.05 -1.42
CA ALA A 30 11.83 -5.15 -0.87
C ALA A 30 12.37 -4.47 0.39
N ALA A 31 12.06 -3.19 0.56
CA ALA A 31 12.46 -2.43 1.74
C ALA A 31 11.51 -1.28 2.06
N HIS A 32 11.52 -0.84 3.32
CA HIS A 32 10.87 0.38 3.81
C HIS A 32 11.87 1.53 3.87
N ALA A 33 11.41 2.74 3.54
CA ALA A 33 12.23 3.96 3.58
C ALA A 33 12.79 4.24 4.99
N GLU A 34 12.04 3.90 6.05
CA GLU A 34 12.47 4.07 7.45
C GLU A 34 13.77 3.34 7.79
N ARG A 35 14.13 2.26 7.07
CA ARG A 35 15.39 1.54 7.27
C ARG A 35 16.61 2.38 6.89
N TYR A 36 16.43 3.30 5.96
CA TYR A 36 17.46 4.21 5.46
C TYR A 36 17.44 5.56 6.15
N SER A 37 16.24 6.17 6.28
CA SER A 37 16.08 7.48 6.93
C SER A 37 16.17 7.45 8.45
N LYS A 38 15.92 6.28 9.10
CA LYS A 38 15.75 6.11 10.55
C LYS A 38 14.58 6.90 11.14
N VAL A 39 13.67 7.36 10.27
CA VAL A 39 12.42 8.03 10.67
C VAL A 39 11.31 6.98 10.67
N LYS A 40 10.68 6.74 11.83
CA LYS A 40 9.58 5.77 11.95
C LYS A 40 8.37 6.20 11.12
N ASN A 41 7.79 5.26 10.39
CA ASN A 41 6.64 5.48 9.51
C ASN A 41 6.92 6.56 8.44
N ASP A 42 8.16 6.65 7.94
CA ASP A 42 8.55 7.64 6.94
C ASP A 42 7.60 7.61 5.74
N HIS A 43 7.06 8.78 5.40
CA HIS A 43 6.11 8.95 4.31
C HIS A 43 6.78 9.06 2.94
N TYR A 44 8.09 9.35 2.94
CA TYR A 44 8.82 9.72 1.74
C TYR A 44 9.91 8.74 1.41
N LEU A 45 10.12 8.55 0.13
CA LEU A 45 11.32 7.87 -0.36
C LEU A 45 12.53 8.80 -0.19
N ASN A 46 13.68 8.20 0.00
CA ASN A 46 14.97 8.88 0.09
C ASN A 46 15.99 8.23 -0.87
N TRP A 47 17.09 8.91 -1.11
CA TRP A 47 18.12 8.40 -2.02
C TRP A 47 18.71 7.06 -1.62
N GLY A 48 18.72 6.70 -0.32
CA GLY A 48 19.22 5.43 0.15
C GLY A 48 18.43 4.24 -0.42
N ILE A 49 17.10 4.24 -0.22
CA ILE A 49 16.23 3.17 -0.73
C ILE A 49 16.15 3.18 -2.26
N VAL A 50 16.11 4.38 -2.87
CA VAL A 50 16.03 4.52 -4.33
C VAL A 50 17.30 3.98 -5.00
N ASN A 51 18.48 4.36 -4.54
CA ASN A 51 19.74 3.89 -5.11
C ASN A 51 19.88 2.37 -5.00
N GLU A 52 19.48 1.77 -3.88
CA GLU A 52 19.52 0.33 -3.73
C GLU A 52 18.54 -0.36 -4.69
N ALA A 53 17.28 0.12 -4.78
CA ALA A 53 16.31 -0.40 -5.73
C ALA A 53 16.83 -0.36 -7.17
N MET A 54 17.50 0.74 -7.58
CA MET A 54 18.03 0.93 -8.92
C MET A 54 19.14 -0.06 -9.29
N THR A 55 19.82 -0.69 -8.32
CA THR A 55 20.81 -1.75 -8.60
C THR A 55 20.19 -2.99 -9.22
N TYR A 56 18.87 -3.19 -9.05
CA TYR A 56 18.12 -4.29 -9.65
C TYR A 56 17.57 -3.98 -11.04
N GLY A 57 17.76 -2.74 -11.55
CA GLY A 57 17.32 -2.35 -12.91
C GLY A 57 18.07 -3.05 -14.04
N PRO A 58 17.70 -2.79 -15.29
CA PRO A 58 16.61 -1.91 -15.67
C PRO A 58 15.22 -2.49 -15.41
N PHE A 59 14.22 -1.60 -15.22
CA PHE A 59 12.83 -2.00 -15.01
C PHE A 59 12.03 -1.88 -16.30
N ASN A 60 11.17 -2.87 -16.53
CA ASN A 60 10.24 -2.87 -17.65
C ASN A 60 8.97 -2.07 -17.33
N LYS A 61 8.66 -1.91 -16.03
CA LYS A 61 7.47 -1.22 -15.57
C LYS A 61 7.67 -0.69 -14.16
N VAL A 62 7.11 0.49 -13.90
CA VAL A 62 7.01 1.10 -12.57
C VAL A 62 5.53 1.20 -12.20
N VAL A 63 5.16 0.59 -11.08
CA VAL A 63 3.76 0.47 -10.63
C VAL A 63 3.60 1.16 -9.28
N TYR A 64 2.57 1.99 -9.19
CA TYR A 64 2.19 2.67 -7.95
C TYR A 64 0.96 2.03 -7.33
N TYR A 65 0.93 1.90 -6.03
CA TYR A 65 -0.02 1.06 -5.26
C TYR A 65 -1.45 1.59 -5.15
N GLU A 66 -1.73 2.85 -5.49
CA GLU A 66 -3.08 3.45 -5.44
C GLU A 66 -3.32 4.40 -6.62
N LYS A 67 -4.59 4.73 -6.87
CA LYS A 67 -5.01 5.71 -7.88
C LYS A 67 -5.24 7.07 -7.23
N PRO A 68 -4.31 8.04 -7.37
CA PRO A 68 -4.38 9.32 -6.64
C PRO A 68 -5.66 10.10 -6.91
N TRP A 69 -6.20 10.03 -8.13
CA TRP A 69 -7.44 10.73 -8.49
C TRP A 69 -8.66 10.19 -7.75
N LEU A 70 -8.73 8.89 -7.43
CA LEU A 70 -9.80 8.31 -6.62
C LEU A 70 -9.70 8.78 -5.16
N LYS A 71 -8.48 8.83 -4.61
CA LYS A 71 -8.20 9.39 -3.28
C LYS A 71 -8.63 10.85 -3.21
N LYS A 72 -8.22 11.66 -4.19
CA LYS A 72 -8.58 13.08 -4.27
C LYS A 72 -10.09 13.31 -4.42
N SER A 73 -10.78 12.51 -5.22
CA SER A 73 -12.24 12.61 -5.34
C SER A 73 -12.97 12.32 -4.01
N ARG A 74 -12.47 11.35 -3.23
CA ARG A 74 -12.98 11.08 -1.89
C ARG A 74 -12.66 12.23 -0.91
N GLN A 75 -11.46 12.79 -0.97
CA GLN A 75 -11.08 13.94 -0.15
C GLN A 75 -11.99 15.15 -0.43
N LEU A 76 -12.32 15.42 -1.68
CA LEU A 76 -13.30 16.45 -2.07
C LEU A 76 -14.68 16.17 -1.45
N TYR A 77 -15.16 14.93 -1.56
CA TYR A 77 -16.44 14.52 -0.97
C TYR A 77 -16.44 14.67 0.57
N ALA A 78 -15.32 14.38 1.22
CA ALA A 78 -15.16 14.50 2.68
C ALA A 78 -14.90 15.95 3.16
N GLY A 79 -14.89 16.94 2.28
CA GLY A 79 -14.63 18.34 2.63
C GLY A 79 -13.14 18.67 2.87
N GLN A 80 -12.24 17.79 2.52
CA GLN A 80 -10.77 17.97 2.64
C GLN A 80 -10.22 18.70 1.40
N TRP A 81 -10.68 19.92 1.16
CA TRP A 81 -10.41 20.67 -0.08
C TRP A 81 -8.92 20.98 -0.28
N SER A 82 -8.18 21.34 0.80
CA SER A 82 -6.75 21.63 0.75
C SER A 82 -5.96 20.45 0.20
N ASP A 83 -6.19 19.25 0.76
CA ASP A 83 -5.47 18.04 0.41
C ASP A 83 -5.85 17.57 -1.01
N ALA A 84 -7.16 17.65 -1.33
CA ALA A 84 -7.67 17.23 -2.63
C ALA A 84 -7.10 18.08 -3.78
N LEU A 85 -6.91 19.38 -3.56
CA LEU A 85 -6.41 20.31 -4.59
C LEU A 85 -4.89 20.49 -4.55
N SER A 86 -4.21 19.95 -3.54
CA SER A 86 -2.75 20.05 -3.43
C SER A 86 -2.05 19.28 -4.55
N TYR A 87 -1.24 19.97 -5.32
CA TYR A 87 -0.39 19.36 -6.36
C TYR A 87 0.74 18.52 -5.75
N THR A 88 1.28 18.96 -4.61
CA THR A 88 2.40 18.28 -3.92
C THR A 88 2.01 16.93 -3.32
N GLU A 89 0.71 16.65 -3.20
CA GLU A 89 0.16 15.36 -2.79
C GLU A 89 0.08 14.32 -3.93
N LEU A 90 0.57 14.66 -5.13
CA LEU A 90 0.65 13.71 -6.23
C LEU A 90 1.96 12.91 -6.15
N PRO A 91 1.92 11.57 -6.21
CA PRO A 91 3.12 10.74 -6.09
C PRO A 91 4.15 11.02 -7.19
N GLN A 92 3.72 11.34 -8.40
CA GLN A 92 4.63 11.66 -9.49
C GLN A 92 5.49 12.90 -9.17
N TRP A 93 4.91 13.93 -8.51
CA TRP A 93 5.67 15.11 -8.09
C TRP A 93 6.84 14.76 -7.16
N HIS A 94 6.63 13.83 -6.23
CA HIS A 94 7.70 13.35 -5.36
C HIS A 94 8.73 12.50 -6.13
N LEU A 95 8.28 11.64 -7.02
CA LEU A 95 9.13 10.73 -7.80
C LEU A 95 9.95 11.44 -8.89
N ASP A 96 9.52 12.60 -9.34
CA ASP A 96 10.26 13.43 -10.29
C ASP A 96 11.64 13.86 -9.73
N HIS A 97 11.76 14.01 -8.40
CA HIS A 97 13.05 14.28 -7.74
C HIS A 97 14.08 13.16 -7.92
N PHE A 98 13.61 11.94 -8.16
CA PHE A 98 14.44 10.76 -8.40
C PHE A 98 14.50 10.34 -9.86
N ASN A 99 13.89 11.14 -10.74
CA ASN A 99 13.76 10.83 -12.18
C ASN A 99 13.06 9.47 -12.43
N ILE A 100 12.07 9.14 -11.60
CA ILE A 100 11.26 7.94 -11.72
C ILE A 100 9.89 8.31 -12.27
N LYS A 101 9.49 7.67 -13.38
CA LYS A 101 8.17 7.84 -13.98
C LYS A 101 7.29 6.64 -13.63
N ILE A 102 6.06 6.90 -13.18
CA ILE A 102 5.06 5.87 -12.94
C ILE A 102 4.42 5.49 -14.27
N ASP A 103 4.43 4.19 -14.59
CA ASP A 103 3.82 3.66 -15.81
C ASP A 103 2.37 3.23 -15.56
N GLU A 104 2.08 2.74 -14.34
CA GLU A 104 0.75 2.24 -13.98
C GLU A 104 0.38 2.52 -12.53
N TYR A 105 -0.91 2.85 -12.33
CA TYR A 105 -1.53 2.99 -11.03
C TYR A 105 -2.55 1.86 -10.83
N VAL A 106 -2.38 1.04 -9.82
CA VAL A 106 -3.33 -0.02 -9.45
C VAL A 106 -4.28 0.48 -8.35
N LYS A 107 -5.41 -0.19 -8.15
CA LYS A 107 -6.30 0.17 -7.03
C LYS A 107 -5.69 -0.27 -5.71
N HIS A 108 -5.90 0.51 -4.66
CA HIS A 108 -5.36 0.29 -3.32
C HIS A 108 -5.67 -1.13 -2.78
N HIS A 109 -6.94 -1.53 -2.79
CA HIS A 109 -7.33 -2.86 -2.32
C HIS A 109 -6.87 -4.01 -3.23
N ASP A 110 -6.64 -3.76 -4.53
CA ASP A 110 -6.04 -4.76 -5.41
C ASP A 110 -4.56 -4.97 -5.09
N SER A 111 -3.85 -3.91 -4.67
CA SER A 111 -2.47 -4.00 -4.18
C SER A 111 -2.38 -4.84 -2.89
N HIS A 112 -3.29 -4.62 -1.94
CA HIS A 112 -3.36 -5.43 -0.72
C HIS A 112 -3.68 -6.89 -1.03
N ALA A 113 -4.68 -7.16 -1.86
CA ALA A 113 -5.06 -8.51 -2.27
C ALA A 113 -3.90 -9.24 -2.97
N ALA A 114 -3.21 -8.56 -3.89
CA ALA A 114 -2.05 -9.08 -4.58
C ALA A 114 -0.90 -9.39 -3.62
N ALA A 115 -0.59 -8.47 -2.71
CA ALA A 115 0.46 -8.67 -1.71
C ALA A 115 0.16 -9.89 -0.83
N GLY A 116 -1.07 -10.02 -0.33
CA GLY A 116 -1.45 -11.15 0.51
C GLY A 116 -1.45 -12.48 -0.24
N TYR A 117 -2.01 -12.51 -1.44
CA TYR A 117 -2.18 -13.75 -2.19
C TYR A 117 -0.88 -14.26 -2.82
N TYR A 118 -0.18 -13.42 -3.59
CA TYR A 118 1.01 -13.89 -4.34
C TYR A 118 2.23 -14.18 -3.45
N THR A 119 2.22 -13.74 -2.20
CA THR A 119 3.24 -14.11 -1.21
C THR A 119 2.83 -15.28 -0.32
N SER A 120 1.60 -15.79 -0.47
CA SER A 120 1.09 -16.94 0.27
C SER A 120 1.39 -18.26 -0.45
N PRO A 121 1.28 -19.42 0.24
CA PRO A 121 1.42 -20.72 -0.40
C PRO A 121 0.15 -21.20 -1.11
N PHE A 122 -0.94 -20.45 -1.07
CA PHE A 122 -2.24 -20.87 -1.58
C PHE A 122 -2.32 -20.73 -3.11
N ARG A 123 -2.92 -21.71 -3.78
CA ARG A 123 -3.25 -21.66 -5.20
C ARG A 123 -4.67 -21.20 -5.48
N GLU A 124 -5.53 -21.37 -4.50
CA GLU A 124 -6.92 -20.90 -4.47
C GLU A 124 -7.18 -20.30 -3.10
N ALA A 125 -7.83 -19.13 -3.04
CA ALA A 125 -8.12 -18.45 -1.79
C ALA A 125 -9.29 -17.49 -1.93
N THR A 126 -9.99 -17.28 -0.82
CA THR A 126 -10.80 -16.08 -0.61
C THR A 126 -9.92 -15.06 0.11
N ILE A 127 -9.86 -13.84 -0.41
CA ILE A 127 -9.02 -12.76 0.09
C ILE A 127 -9.94 -11.70 0.70
N LEU A 128 -9.76 -11.44 1.98
CA LEU A 128 -10.42 -10.35 2.69
C LEU A 128 -9.40 -9.22 2.89
N THR A 129 -9.69 -8.05 2.30
CA THR A 129 -8.96 -6.82 2.56
C THR A 129 -9.79 -5.91 3.44
N VAL A 130 -9.23 -5.49 4.58
CA VAL A 130 -9.87 -4.56 5.52
C VAL A 130 -8.92 -3.41 5.78
N ASP A 131 -9.38 -2.20 5.54
CA ASP A 131 -8.60 -0.99 5.71
C ASP A 131 -9.45 0.10 6.41
N ALA A 132 -8.78 1.16 6.84
CA ALA A 132 -9.49 2.34 7.28
C ALA A 132 -10.16 3.03 6.08
N ILE A 133 -9.37 3.41 5.09
CA ILE A 133 -9.83 3.95 3.81
C ILE A 133 -8.75 3.74 2.77
N GLY A 134 -9.01 2.91 1.76
CA GLY A 134 -8.16 2.78 0.57
C GLY A 134 -8.85 3.36 -0.65
N GLU A 135 -8.53 4.60 -1.03
CA GLU A 135 -9.28 5.36 -2.04
C GLU A 135 -10.75 5.59 -1.60
N TRP A 136 -11.70 4.83 -2.12
CA TRP A 136 -13.09 4.76 -1.67
C TRP A 136 -13.41 3.46 -0.92
N ASP A 137 -12.64 2.41 -1.17
CA ASP A 137 -12.89 1.08 -0.63
C ASP A 137 -12.38 0.99 0.82
N THR A 138 -13.15 0.33 1.68
CA THR A 138 -12.83 0.12 3.10
C THR A 138 -12.73 -1.35 3.46
N VAL A 139 -13.54 -2.17 2.77
CA VAL A 139 -13.48 -3.63 2.82
C VAL A 139 -13.66 -4.17 1.42
N SER A 140 -12.90 -5.18 1.05
CA SER A 140 -13.18 -5.92 -0.19
C SER A 140 -12.99 -7.43 0.01
N ILE A 141 -13.83 -8.19 -0.69
CA ILE A 141 -13.72 -9.64 -0.78
C ILE A 141 -13.39 -9.98 -2.22
N SER A 142 -12.33 -10.74 -2.39
CA SER A 142 -11.88 -11.23 -3.70
C SER A 142 -11.69 -12.74 -3.65
N THR A 143 -11.83 -13.40 -4.77
CA THR A 143 -11.43 -14.78 -4.96
C THR A 143 -10.18 -14.81 -5.81
N ALA A 144 -9.29 -15.75 -5.53
CA ALA A 144 -8.08 -15.95 -6.31
C ALA A 144 -7.95 -17.41 -6.73
N GLU A 145 -7.58 -17.62 -7.98
CA GLU A 145 -7.26 -18.93 -8.54
C GLU A 145 -6.02 -18.79 -9.45
N LYS A 146 -4.99 -19.57 -9.18
CA LYS A 146 -3.71 -19.57 -9.91
C LYS A 146 -3.06 -18.18 -9.93
N VAL A 147 -3.20 -17.45 -11.06
CA VAL A 147 -2.62 -16.11 -11.25
C VAL A 147 -3.68 -15.01 -11.33
N TRP A 148 -4.95 -15.34 -11.13
CA TRP A 148 -6.05 -14.41 -11.27
C TRP A 148 -6.65 -14.08 -9.92
N ILE A 149 -6.87 -12.79 -9.68
CA ILE A 149 -7.62 -12.27 -8.54
C ILE A 149 -8.85 -11.57 -9.10
N GLU A 150 -10.03 -11.96 -8.63
CA GLU A 150 -11.29 -11.36 -9.02
C GLU A 150 -11.98 -10.75 -7.80
N ARG A 151 -12.28 -9.46 -7.84
CA ARG A 151 -13.02 -8.78 -6.80
C ARG A 151 -14.51 -9.13 -6.90
N LYS A 152 -15.08 -9.62 -5.80
CA LYS A 152 -16.50 -10.04 -5.72
C LYS A 152 -17.35 -8.97 -5.05
N GLU A 153 -16.92 -8.46 -3.89
CA GLU A 153 -17.70 -7.51 -3.10
C GLU A 153 -16.80 -6.38 -2.56
N THR A 154 -17.43 -5.24 -2.29
CA THR A 154 -16.74 -4.07 -1.77
C THR A 154 -17.67 -3.24 -0.89
N ILE A 155 -17.21 -2.89 0.31
CA ILE A 155 -17.79 -1.85 1.16
C ILE A 155 -16.99 -0.58 0.94
N LYS A 156 -17.69 0.56 0.88
CA LYS A 156 -17.10 1.87 0.58
C LYS A 156 -17.31 2.85 1.70
N TYR A 157 -16.44 3.87 1.75
CA TYR A 157 -16.60 5.04 2.60
C TYR A 157 -18.02 5.65 2.42
N PRO A 158 -18.71 6.07 3.51
CA PRO A 158 -18.18 6.24 4.90
C PRO A 158 -18.21 4.97 5.77
N HIS A 159 -18.71 3.83 5.29
CA HIS A 159 -18.80 2.60 6.07
C HIS A 159 -17.42 1.94 6.15
N SER A 160 -16.81 1.92 7.34
CA SER A 160 -15.46 1.37 7.53
C SER A 160 -15.30 0.74 8.90
N ILE A 161 -14.89 -0.54 8.90
CA ILE A 161 -14.50 -1.27 10.12
C ILE A 161 -13.20 -0.69 10.68
N GLY A 162 -12.25 -0.31 9.83
CA GLY A 162 -10.97 0.28 10.26
C GLY A 162 -11.15 1.65 10.92
N ILE A 163 -12.02 2.52 10.37
CA ILE A 163 -12.36 3.79 11.01
C ILE A 163 -13.09 3.56 12.34
N LEU A 164 -14.03 2.60 12.38
CA LEU A 164 -14.73 2.22 13.61
C LEU A 164 -13.72 1.78 14.68
N TYR A 165 -12.78 0.91 14.32
CA TYR A 165 -11.71 0.48 15.23
C TYR A 165 -10.91 1.67 15.77
N SER A 166 -10.50 2.60 14.90
CA SER A 166 -9.76 3.81 15.28
C SER A 166 -10.59 4.69 16.23
N ALA A 167 -11.88 4.86 15.97
CA ALA A 167 -12.77 5.65 16.83
C ALA A 167 -12.89 5.06 18.24
N PHE A 168 -13.05 3.74 18.35
CA PHE A 168 -13.06 3.05 19.65
C PHE A 168 -11.72 3.15 20.37
N THR A 169 -10.60 3.02 19.64
CA THR A 169 -9.26 3.18 20.21
C THR A 169 -9.09 4.56 20.85
N HIS A 170 -9.50 5.62 20.13
CA HIS A 170 -9.50 6.97 20.67
C HIS A 170 -10.41 7.13 21.90
N ARG A 171 -11.61 6.55 21.85
CA ARG A 171 -12.56 6.60 22.98
C ARG A 171 -11.99 5.92 24.23
N CYS A 172 -11.18 4.89 24.08
CA CYS A 172 -10.49 4.22 25.18
C CYS A 172 -9.25 4.99 25.70
N GLY A 173 -8.96 6.18 25.14
CA GLY A 173 -7.79 6.97 25.53
C GLY A 173 -6.47 6.44 24.94
N LEU A 174 -6.54 5.51 23.98
CA LEU A 174 -5.39 4.94 23.29
C LEU A 174 -5.16 5.65 21.96
N LYS A 175 -3.92 5.60 21.47
CA LYS A 175 -3.62 6.05 20.12
C LYS A 175 -3.90 4.91 19.12
N PRO A 176 -4.35 5.16 17.89
CA PRO A 176 -4.62 4.11 16.90
C PRO A 176 -3.46 3.15 16.63
N VAL A 177 -2.22 3.61 16.78
CA VAL A 177 -1.00 2.79 16.64
C VAL A 177 -0.65 1.96 17.87
N SER A 178 -1.36 2.11 19.00
CA SER A 178 -1.04 1.40 20.25
C SER A 178 -1.33 -0.10 20.18
N TYR A 179 -2.14 -0.55 19.24
CA TYR A 179 -2.46 -1.99 19.08
C TYR A 179 -1.23 -2.83 18.69
N THR A 180 -0.23 -2.25 18.03
CA THR A 180 1.01 -2.98 17.70
C THR A 180 1.80 -3.34 18.94
N HIS A 181 1.77 -2.52 19.97
CA HIS A 181 2.39 -2.83 21.26
C HIS A 181 1.58 -3.82 22.09
N LEU A 182 0.24 -3.71 22.10
CA LEU A 182 -0.64 -4.66 22.78
C LEU A 182 -0.48 -6.06 22.20
N ARG A 183 -0.45 -6.20 20.88
CA ARG A 183 -0.30 -7.49 20.21
C ARG A 183 1.06 -8.17 20.47
N ALA A 184 2.11 -7.40 20.68
CA ALA A 184 3.42 -7.93 21.04
C ALA A 184 3.45 -8.55 22.45
N HIS A 185 2.57 -8.11 23.36
CA HIS A 185 2.43 -8.69 24.70
C HIS A 185 1.59 -9.97 24.72
N GLU A 186 0.63 -10.13 23.82
CA GLU A 186 -0.22 -11.33 23.74
C GLU A 186 0.51 -12.55 23.16
N THR A 187 1.58 -12.35 22.38
CA THR A 187 2.33 -13.45 21.74
C THR A 187 3.45 -14.03 22.59
N THR A 188 3.69 -13.51 23.79
CA THR A 188 4.74 -14.00 24.69
C THR A 188 4.25 -15.05 25.71
N ASN A 189 2.98 -15.47 25.66
CA ASN A 189 2.36 -16.42 26.61
C ASN A 189 1.93 -17.75 25.96
N TYR A 190 2.59 -18.19 24.89
CA TYR A 190 2.40 -19.54 24.34
C TYR A 190 3.73 -20.26 24.15
#